data_f64c12d21098bbcf4ff63dc887f9d85f
#
_entry.id   f64c12d21098bbcf4ff63dc887f9d85f
#
_cell.length_a   1.000
_cell.length_b   1.000
_cell.length_c   1.000
_cell.angle_alpha   90.00
_cell.angle_beta   90.00
_cell.angle_gamma   90.00
#
_symmetry.space_group_name_H-M   'P 1'
#
loop_
_entity.id
_entity.type
_entity.pdbx_description
1 polymer ?
#
loop_
_entity_poly.entity_id
_entity_poly.type
_entity_poly.pdbx_seq_one_letter_code
_entity_poly.pdbx_strand_id
1 'polypeptide(L)'
;MLCKASLRNLIIRAGYIENFVKQGSIIHLNEKFGGASSSSSYQLNRGFRSYMNKMMVDNSNSTKPGSLPRKENVTEGGYATGGWKSEDGRLSCGYSSFRGKRASMEDCFDVKMSTIDGKPVCLFGIFDGHGGSRASEFLREHLFENIVKHPQFMKDTKLAISETYQRTDMDFLDSESNTYRDDGSTASAAVLVGNRLYVANVGDSRAVISKAGKAVALSEDHKPNRSDERKRIENAGGVVMWAGTWRVGGVLAMSRAFGNRLLKQFVVAEPEIQEQEIDDELELLVLASDGLWDVVPNEDAVSLARTEEEPDAAALKLAETAFSRGSADNITCIVVKFHHGQKKTDSAQG
;
A
#
# COMPACT_ATOMS: atom_id res chain seq x y z
N MET A 1 32.13 0.46 -38.22
CA MET A 1 30.86 1.22 -38.44
C MET A 1 30.00 1.09 -37.18
N LEU A 2 30.12 2.01 -36.26
CA LEU A 2 29.34 2.05 -35.03
C LEU A 2 28.02 2.78 -35.33
N CYS A 3 26.96 2.14 -34.95
CA CYS A 3 25.59 2.40 -35.38
C CYS A 3 25.08 3.77 -34.92
N LYS A 4 24.72 4.65 -35.86
CA LYS A 4 24.13 5.98 -35.63
C LYS A 4 22.82 5.98 -34.83
N ALA A 5 22.24 4.83 -34.60
CA ALA A 5 21.00 4.65 -33.78
C ALA A 5 21.26 4.84 -32.27
N SER A 6 22.46 4.48 -31.79
CA SER A 6 22.82 4.57 -30.38
C SER A 6 22.96 6.01 -29.86
N LEU A 7 23.43 6.91 -30.72
CA LEU A 7 23.65 8.34 -30.36
C LEU A 7 22.33 9.14 -30.29
N ARG A 8 21.34 8.83 -31.13
CA ARG A 8 20.02 9.48 -31.07
C ARG A 8 19.25 9.16 -29.79
N ASN A 9 19.34 7.93 -29.31
CA ASN A 9 18.69 7.55 -28.05
C ASN A 9 19.33 8.18 -26.82
N LEU A 10 20.65 8.49 -26.87
CA LEU A 10 21.33 9.19 -25.79
C LEU A 10 20.95 10.68 -25.72
N ILE A 11 20.75 11.34 -26.89
CA ILE A 11 20.38 12.76 -26.94
C ILE A 11 18.92 12.98 -26.52
N ILE A 12 18.01 12.07 -26.85
CA ILE A 12 16.63 12.14 -26.39
C ILE A 12 16.55 11.92 -24.86
N ARG A 13 17.39 11.03 -24.28
CA ARG A 13 17.49 10.83 -22.84
C ARG A 13 18.02 12.04 -22.08
N ALA A 14 18.99 12.77 -22.64
CA ALA A 14 19.52 13.99 -22.03
C ALA A 14 18.51 15.15 -22.03
N GLY A 15 17.72 15.31 -23.08
CA GLY A 15 16.68 16.33 -23.16
C GLY A 15 15.49 16.12 -22.20
N TYR A 16 15.20 14.86 -21.85
CA TYR A 16 14.15 14.55 -20.88
C TYR A 16 14.58 14.86 -19.43
N ILE A 17 15.87 14.67 -19.11
CA ILE A 17 16.44 15.00 -17.79
C ILE A 17 16.46 16.52 -17.55
N GLU A 18 16.74 17.32 -18.57
CA GLU A 18 16.75 18.80 -18.44
C GLU A 18 15.36 19.40 -18.17
N ASN A 19 14.30 18.81 -18.69
CA ASN A 19 12.94 19.31 -18.43
C ASN A 19 12.44 18.98 -17.02
N PHE A 20 12.87 17.85 -16.43
CA PHE A 20 12.49 17.49 -15.06
C PHE A 20 13.20 18.35 -14.00
N VAL A 21 14.46 18.74 -14.25
CA VAL A 21 15.25 19.61 -13.36
C VAL A 21 14.70 21.05 -13.32
N LYS A 22 14.02 21.51 -14.37
CA LYS A 22 13.46 22.88 -14.43
C LYS A 22 12.14 23.06 -13.68
N GLN A 23 11.45 22.01 -13.31
CA GLN A 23 10.20 22.12 -12.52
C GLN A 23 10.40 22.02 -11.00
N GLY A 24 11.62 21.73 -10.53
CA GLY A 24 11.97 21.59 -9.11
C GLY A 24 12.60 22.81 -8.48
N SER A 25 12.19 24.05 -8.81
CA SER A 25 12.81 25.27 -8.27
C SER A 25 12.04 25.88 -7.09
N ILE A 26 12.67 25.78 -5.94
CA ILE A 26 12.87 26.81 -4.89
C ILE A 26 11.63 27.32 -4.16
N ILE A 27 11.48 26.86 -2.92
CA ILE A 27 10.95 27.69 -1.83
C ILE A 27 11.97 27.66 -0.68
N HIS A 28 12.70 28.77 -0.51
CA HIS A 28 13.44 29.07 0.70
C HIS A 28 12.47 29.60 1.75
N LEU A 29 12.39 28.95 2.89
CA LEU A 29 11.75 29.50 4.08
C LEU A 29 12.76 29.57 5.21
N ASN A 30 12.98 30.80 5.69
CA ASN A 30 13.79 31.14 6.86
C ASN A 30 13.14 30.60 8.14
N GLU A 31 13.88 29.80 8.89
CA GLU A 31 13.53 29.41 10.24
C GLU A 31 13.91 30.50 11.25
N LYS A 32 12.94 30.87 12.09
CA LYS A 32 13.21 31.46 13.41
C LYS A 32 12.66 30.52 14.49
N PHE A 33 13.58 30.00 15.28
CA PHE A 33 13.26 29.21 16.46
C PHE A 33 12.66 30.07 17.57
N GLY A 34 11.56 29.63 18.15
CA GLY A 34 11.00 30.15 19.41
C GLY A 34 10.29 28.99 20.11
N GLY A 35 10.82 28.54 21.23
CA GLY A 35 10.31 27.44 22.01
C GLY A 35 8.96 27.74 22.67
N ALA A 36 8.08 26.75 22.72
CA ALA A 36 6.94 26.72 23.63
C ALA A 36 6.48 25.25 23.86
N SER A 37 6.17 25.00 25.13
CA SER A 37 5.90 23.75 25.82
C SER A 37 4.58 23.04 25.45
N SER A 38 4.58 21.77 25.59
CA SER A 38 3.58 20.70 25.88
C SER A 38 2.07 21.03 25.99
N SER A 39 1.43 21.61 24.97
CA SER A 39 -0.03 21.62 24.83
C SER A 39 -0.49 21.30 23.39
N SER A 40 0.41 20.77 22.56
CA SER A 40 0.26 20.68 21.11
C SER A 40 -0.59 19.50 20.62
N SER A 41 -0.71 18.40 21.38
CA SER A 41 -1.39 17.19 20.89
C SER A 41 -2.92 17.30 20.77
N TYR A 42 -3.55 18.06 21.66
CA TYR A 42 -5.03 18.25 21.62
C TYR A 42 -5.50 19.23 20.54
N GLN A 43 -4.66 20.18 20.13
CA GLN A 43 -5.03 21.14 19.07
C GLN A 43 -4.86 20.56 17.66
N LEU A 44 -3.88 19.66 17.46
CA LEU A 44 -3.66 18.99 16.18
C LEU A 44 -4.79 18.02 15.82
N ASN A 45 -5.31 17.27 16.81
CA ASN A 45 -6.48 16.41 16.63
C ASN A 45 -7.76 17.19 16.27
N ARG A 46 -7.92 18.42 16.80
CA ARG A 46 -9.04 19.31 16.41
C ARG A 46 -8.89 19.80 14.97
N GLY A 47 -7.68 20.10 14.52
CA GLY A 47 -7.41 20.52 13.14
C GLY A 47 -7.73 19.42 12.11
N PHE A 48 -7.30 18.19 12.36
CA PHE A 48 -7.60 17.05 11.51
C PHE A 48 -9.11 16.74 11.50
N ARG A 49 -9.74 16.62 12.66
CA ARG A 49 -11.19 16.39 12.76
C ARG A 49 -12.03 17.54 12.16
N SER A 50 -11.59 18.80 12.32
CA SER A 50 -12.24 19.94 11.68
C SER A 50 -12.09 19.92 10.16
N TYR A 51 -10.91 19.53 9.65
CA TYR A 51 -10.64 19.35 8.23
C TYR A 51 -11.45 18.19 7.67
N MET A 52 -11.53 17.07 8.39
CA MET A 52 -12.32 15.89 8.06
C MET A 52 -13.81 16.16 8.11
N ASN A 53 -14.32 16.85 9.15
CA ASN A 53 -15.73 17.24 9.25
C ASN A 53 -16.16 18.18 8.12
N LYS A 54 -15.26 19.02 7.63
CA LYS A 54 -15.54 19.90 6.49
C LYS A 54 -15.65 19.11 5.17
N MET A 55 -15.01 17.93 5.09
CA MET A 55 -15.12 17.01 3.95
C MET A 55 -16.27 16.00 4.10
N MET A 56 -16.81 15.80 5.34
CA MET A 56 -17.87 14.82 5.62
C MET A 56 -19.31 15.36 5.49
N VAL A 57 -19.52 16.64 5.22
CA VAL A 57 -20.86 17.27 5.28
C VAL A 57 -21.84 16.75 4.22
N ASP A 58 -21.43 15.87 3.31
CA ASP A 58 -22.30 15.43 2.20
C ASP A 58 -22.71 13.94 2.16
N ASN A 59 -22.58 13.12 3.21
CA ASN A 59 -23.17 11.78 3.15
C ASN A 59 -23.59 11.19 4.51
N SER A 60 -24.85 11.48 4.90
CA SER A 60 -25.58 10.70 5.91
C SER A 60 -26.55 9.72 5.23
N ASN A 61 -26.13 8.47 5.05
CA ASN A 61 -27.06 7.36 4.83
C ASN A 61 -26.58 6.10 5.56
N SER A 62 -27.36 5.76 6.60
CA SER A 62 -27.17 4.57 7.42
C SER A 62 -27.41 3.28 6.62
N THR A 63 -26.53 2.29 6.72
CA THR A 63 -26.72 0.96 6.15
C THR A 63 -26.92 -0.10 7.21
N LYS A 64 -27.85 -1.01 6.94
CA LYS A 64 -28.23 -2.18 7.77
C LYS A 64 -27.14 -3.26 7.70
N PRO A 65 -26.96 -4.10 8.75
CA PRO A 65 -25.99 -5.19 8.73
C PRO A 65 -26.41 -6.30 7.76
N GLY A 66 -25.43 -6.81 6.98
CA GLY A 66 -25.61 -8.02 6.18
C GLY A 66 -25.52 -7.88 4.65
N SER A 67 -25.02 -6.79 4.09
CA SER A 67 -24.79 -6.68 2.65
C SER A 67 -23.31 -6.55 2.33
N LEU A 68 -22.86 -7.29 1.28
CA LEU A 68 -21.55 -7.13 0.63
C LEU A 68 -21.19 -5.65 0.44
N PRO A 69 -19.90 -5.28 0.56
CA PRO A 69 -19.48 -3.89 0.48
C PRO A 69 -19.98 -3.26 -0.82
N ARG A 70 -20.80 -2.26 -0.67
CA ARG A 70 -21.31 -1.41 -1.74
C ARG A 70 -20.12 -0.69 -2.38
N LYS A 71 -20.16 -0.45 -3.69
CA LYS A 71 -19.22 0.44 -4.40
C LYS A 71 -18.90 1.65 -3.54
N GLU A 72 -17.62 1.80 -3.24
CA GLU A 72 -17.10 2.89 -2.42
C GLU A 72 -17.50 4.23 -3.02
N ASN A 73 -18.19 5.04 -2.25
CA ASN A 73 -18.34 6.44 -2.56
C ASN A 73 -17.03 7.13 -2.14
N VAL A 74 -16.07 7.19 -3.05
CA VAL A 74 -14.95 8.12 -2.92
C VAL A 74 -15.59 9.51 -2.95
N THR A 75 -15.56 10.21 -1.83
CA THR A 75 -16.00 11.60 -1.77
C THR A 75 -15.08 12.43 -2.67
N GLU A 76 -15.57 13.50 -3.29
CA GLU A 76 -14.78 14.45 -4.11
C GLU A 76 -13.53 14.98 -3.38
N GLY A 77 -13.40 14.75 -2.07
CA GLY A 77 -12.27 15.12 -1.23
C GLY A 77 -11.13 14.10 -1.16
N GLY A 78 -11.21 12.92 -1.82
CA GLY A 78 -10.16 11.89 -1.75
C GLY A 78 -10.00 11.27 -0.36
N TYR A 79 -11.10 11.01 0.33
CA TYR A 79 -11.15 10.34 1.62
C TYR A 79 -12.14 9.17 1.59
N ALA A 80 -11.72 8.03 2.08
CA ALA A 80 -12.56 6.86 2.30
C ALA A 80 -12.25 6.22 3.65
N THR A 81 -13.27 5.77 4.38
CA THR A 81 -13.14 4.96 5.59
C THR A 81 -14.29 3.99 5.67
N GLY A 82 -14.05 2.86 6.29
CA GLY A 82 -15.07 1.84 6.49
C GLY A 82 -14.49 0.55 7.01
N GLY A 83 -15.33 -0.45 7.14
CA GLY A 83 -14.92 -1.77 7.62
C GLY A 83 -16.04 -2.79 7.47
N TRP A 84 -15.69 -4.04 7.70
CA TRP A 84 -16.63 -5.16 7.73
C TRP A 84 -16.15 -6.25 8.71
N LYS A 85 -17.06 -7.14 9.08
CA LYS A 85 -16.78 -8.35 9.88
C LYS A 85 -17.21 -9.58 9.09
N SER A 86 -16.42 -10.67 9.17
CA SER A 86 -16.80 -11.95 8.58
C SER A 86 -18.03 -12.51 9.28
N GLU A 87 -18.84 -13.29 8.55
CA GLU A 87 -20.08 -13.90 9.09
C GLU A 87 -19.79 -14.83 10.26
N ASP A 88 -18.65 -15.52 10.26
CA ASP A 88 -18.22 -16.42 11.32
C ASP A 88 -17.57 -15.68 12.52
N GLY A 89 -17.45 -14.36 12.43
CA GLY A 89 -16.85 -13.50 13.47
C GLY A 89 -15.36 -13.69 13.70
N ARG A 90 -14.65 -14.47 12.86
CA ARG A 90 -13.21 -14.74 13.03
C ARG A 90 -12.32 -13.63 12.52
N LEU A 91 -12.85 -12.78 11.65
CA LEU A 91 -12.11 -11.72 10.99
C LEU A 91 -12.90 -10.42 10.99
N SER A 92 -12.23 -9.32 11.25
CA SER A 92 -12.77 -7.99 10.98
C SER A 92 -11.71 -7.14 10.27
N CYS A 93 -12.16 -6.28 9.37
CA CYS A 93 -11.31 -5.43 8.56
C CYS A 93 -11.80 -3.99 8.63
N GLY A 94 -10.88 -3.05 8.73
CA GLY A 94 -11.14 -1.62 8.61
C GLY A 94 -10.12 -0.97 7.71
N TYR A 95 -10.52 0.10 7.05
CA TYR A 95 -9.65 0.85 6.17
C TYR A 95 -9.86 2.36 6.32
N SER A 96 -8.80 3.11 6.03
CA SER A 96 -8.80 4.56 5.94
C SER A 96 -7.84 4.97 4.84
N SER A 97 -8.32 5.75 3.88
CA SER A 97 -7.56 6.27 2.77
C SER A 97 -7.74 7.77 2.70
N PHE A 98 -6.65 8.52 2.70
CA PHE A 98 -6.64 9.97 2.86
C PHE A 98 -5.60 10.63 1.97
N ARG A 99 -6.01 11.62 1.18
CA ARG A 99 -5.14 12.33 0.25
C ARG A 99 -3.95 13.05 0.93
N GLY A 100 -4.10 13.40 2.20
CA GLY A 100 -3.06 14.13 2.92
C GLY A 100 -2.81 15.52 2.33
N LYS A 101 -1.54 15.88 2.21
CA LYS A 101 -1.08 17.19 1.71
C LYS A 101 -0.84 17.22 0.20
N ARG A 102 -0.99 16.10 -0.50
CA ARG A 102 -0.80 15.99 -1.94
C ARG A 102 -1.91 16.70 -2.72
N ALA A 103 -1.63 17.12 -3.95
CA ALA A 103 -2.61 17.74 -4.84
C ALA A 103 -3.62 16.72 -5.39
N SER A 104 -3.17 15.48 -5.64
CA SER A 104 -3.93 14.33 -6.14
C SER A 104 -3.97 13.21 -5.13
N MET A 105 -4.94 12.30 -5.28
CA MET A 105 -4.98 11.00 -4.63
C MET A 105 -4.59 9.97 -5.67
N GLU A 106 -3.43 9.35 -5.50
CA GLU A 106 -2.90 8.33 -6.41
C GLU A 106 -2.89 6.94 -5.75
N ASP A 107 -3.04 6.88 -4.42
CA ASP A 107 -3.28 5.62 -3.70
C ASP A 107 -4.65 5.03 -4.06
N CYS A 108 -4.65 3.72 -4.29
CA CYS A 108 -5.85 2.89 -4.34
C CYS A 108 -5.74 1.76 -3.33
N PHE A 109 -6.88 1.19 -2.97
CA PHE A 109 -6.94 -0.03 -2.17
C PHE A 109 -8.11 -0.90 -2.61
N ASP A 110 -8.04 -2.18 -2.28
CA ASP A 110 -9.13 -3.13 -2.52
C ASP A 110 -9.23 -4.12 -1.36
N VAL A 111 -10.47 -4.42 -0.96
CA VAL A 111 -10.77 -5.37 0.11
C VAL A 111 -11.91 -6.26 -0.36
N LYS A 112 -11.62 -7.55 -0.56
CA LYS A 112 -12.58 -8.52 -1.07
C LYS A 112 -12.66 -9.75 -0.18
N MET A 113 -13.85 -10.31 -0.05
CA MET A 113 -14.10 -11.61 0.55
C MET A 113 -14.89 -12.48 -0.41
N SER A 114 -14.51 -13.74 -0.50
CA SER A 114 -15.15 -14.74 -1.37
C SER A 114 -15.08 -16.13 -0.71
N THR A 115 -15.80 -17.08 -1.27
CA THR A 115 -15.67 -18.49 -0.92
C THR A 115 -15.32 -19.25 -2.20
N ILE A 116 -14.18 -19.95 -2.19
CA ILE A 116 -13.69 -20.73 -3.33
C ILE A 116 -13.46 -22.15 -2.86
N ASP A 117 -14.07 -23.12 -3.54
CA ASP A 117 -14.05 -24.54 -3.15
C ASP A 117 -14.43 -24.79 -1.69
N GLY A 118 -15.42 -24.03 -1.17
CA GLY A 118 -15.89 -24.12 0.20
C GLY A 118 -14.94 -23.52 1.26
N LYS A 119 -13.82 -22.90 0.86
CA LYS A 119 -12.88 -22.24 1.76
C LYS A 119 -13.07 -20.73 1.72
N PRO A 120 -13.05 -20.02 2.85
CA PRO A 120 -13.05 -18.58 2.87
C PRO A 120 -11.73 -18.06 2.30
N VAL A 121 -11.82 -17.05 1.42
CA VAL A 121 -10.70 -16.33 0.81
C VAL A 121 -10.94 -14.85 1.04
N CYS A 122 -9.97 -14.18 1.67
CA CYS A 122 -9.99 -12.73 1.83
C CYS A 122 -8.74 -12.12 1.17
N LEU A 123 -8.94 -10.99 0.50
CA LEU A 123 -7.89 -10.30 -0.21
C LEU A 123 -7.90 -8.84 0.23
N PHE A 124 -6.74 -8.34 0.61
CA PHE A 124 -6.51 -6.98 1.07
C PHE A 124 -5.33 -6.42 0.28
N GLY A 125 -5.48 -5.26 -0.33
CA GLY A 125 -4.42 -4.68 -1.15
C GLY A 125 -4.35 -3.17 -1.06
N ILE A 126 -3.11 -2.66 -1.07
CA ILE A 126 -2.78 -1.26 -1.21
C ILE A 126 -1.92 -1.10 -2.44
N PHE A 127 -2.28 -0.12 -3.26
CA PHE A 127 -1.66 0.22 -4.53
C PHE A 127 -1.32 1.71 -4.48
N ASP A 128 -0.09 2.02 -4.12
CA ASP A 128 0.43 3.38 -4.01
C ASP A 128 0.91 3.81 -5.40
N GLY A 129 0.13 4.69 -6.03
CA GLY A 129 0.34 5.16 -7.39
C GLY A 129 1.33 6.32 -7.45
N HIS A 130 2.13 6.37 -8.52
CA HIS A 130 3.04 7.47 -8.80
C HIS A 130 3.09 7.83 -10.27
N GLY A 131 3.27 9.13 -10.55
CA GLY A 131 3.22 9.64 -11.91
C GLY A 131 1.80 9.68 -12.51
N GLY A 132 0.80 9.41 -11.69
CA GLY A 132 -0.63 9.32 -11.99
C GLY A 132 -1.30 8.13 -11.30
N SER A 133 -2.63 8.10 -11.27
CA SER A 133 -3.42 7.06 -10.58
C SER A 133 -3.73 5.83 -11.45
N ARG A 134 -3.40 5.84 -12.74
CA ARG A 134 -3.89 4.83 -13.69
C ARG A 134 -3.38 3.43 -13.38
N ALA A 135 -2.12 3.29 -12.95
CA ALA A 135 -1.55 2.00 -12.56
C ALA A 135 -2.23 1.46 -11.30
N SER A 136 -2.39 2.28 -10.27
CA SER A 136 -3.06 1.89 -9.01
C SER A 136 -4.54 1.57 -9.22
N GLU A 137 -5.25 2.33 -10.05
CA GLU A 137 -6.64 2.06 -10.45
C GLU A 137 -6.76 0.74 -11.24
N PHE A 138 -5.85 0.49 -12.19
CA PHE A 138 -5.82 -0.77 -12.95
C PHE A 138 -5.60 -1.98 -12.03
N LEU A 139 -4.68 -1.87 -11.07
CA LEU A 139 -4.44 -2.93 -10.09
C LEU A 139 -5.66 -3.19 -9.22
N ARG A 140 -6.31 -2.16 -8.70
CA ARG A 140 -7.55 -2.26 -7.93
C ARG A 140 -8.64 -3.02 -8.69
N GLU A 141 -8.75 -2.79 -9.99
CA GLU A 141 -9.79 -3.40 -10.81
C GLU A 141 -9.48 -4.86 -11.19
N HIS A 142 -8.21 -5.18 -11.44
CA HIS A 142 -7.84 -6.43 -12.11
C HIS A 142 -7.06 -7.42 -11.26
N LEU A 143 -6.17 -6.95 -10.33
CA LEU A 143 -5.20 -7.84 -9.68
C LEU A 143 -5.87 -8.99 -8.92
N PHE A 144 -6.84 -8.70 -8.08
CA PHE A 144 -7.49 -9.73 -7.26
C PHE A 144 -8.37 -10.67 -8.08
N GLU A 145 -9.04 -10.14 -9.09
CA GLU A 145 -9.81 -10.96 -10.01
C GLU A 145 -8.91 -11.95 -10.77
N ASN A 146 -7.75 -11.48 -11.24
CA ASN A 146 -6.78 -12.30 -11.92
C ASN A 146 -6.17 -13.37 -11.00
N ILE A 147 -5.85 -13.01 -9.73
CA ILE A 147 -5.33 -13.97 -8.74
C ILE A 147 -6.31 -15.12 -8.51
N VAL A 148 -7.58 -14.83 -8.24
CA VAL A 148 -8.57 -15.88 -7.92
C VAL A 148 -8.96 -16.72 -9.13
N LYS A 149 -8.83 -16.19 -10.34
CA LYS A 149 -9.05 -16.93 -11.59
C LYS A 149 -7.87 -17.81 -12.00
N HIS A 150 -6.71 -17.66 -11.37
CA HIS A 150 -5.53 -18.43 -11.72
C HIS A 150 -5.74 -19.93 -11.44
N PRO A 151 -5.44 -20.85 -12.42
CA PRO A 151 -5.74 -22.28 -12.27
C PRO A 151 -5.06 -22.96 -11.08
N GLN A 152 -3.94 -22.41 -10.62
CA GLN A 152 -3.19 -22.94 -9.49
C GLN A 152 -3.52 -22.26 -8.15
N PHE A 153 -4.44 -21.28 -8.11
CA PHE A 153 -4.67 -20.46 -6.92
C PHE A 153 -4.92 -21.27 -5.66
N MET A 154 -5.78 -22.29 -5.71
CA MET A 154 -6.09 -23.13 -4.55
C MET A 154 -5.09 -24.27 -4.30
N LYS A 155 -4.14 -24.51 -5.23
CA LYS A 155 -3.15 -25.60 -5.14
C LYS A 155 -1.77 -25.08 -4.78
N ASP A 156 -1.34 -24.02 -5.45
CA ASP A 156 -0.07 -23.30 -5.24
C ASP A 156 -0.34 -21.80 -5.29
N THR A 157 -0.79 -21.27 -4.16
CA THR A 157 -1.17 -19.86 -4.03
C THR A 157 0.01 -18.92 -4.31
N LYS A 158 1.25 -19.30 -3.93
CA LYS A 158 2.43 -18.47 -4.17
C LYS A 158 2.73 -18.35 -5.66
N LEU A 159 2.71 -19.47 -6.38
CA LEU A 159 2.90 -19.48 -7.83
C LEU A 159 1.82 -18.64 -8.52
N ALA A 160 0.56 -18.85 -8.14
CA ALA A 160 -0.56 -18.10 -8.69
C ALA A 160 -0.41 -16.58 -8.50
N ILE A 161 0.00 -16.14 -7.31
CA ILE A 161 0.25 -14.73 -7.02
C ILE A 161 1.41 -14.21 -7.89
N SER A 162 2.55 -14.91 -7.92
CA SER A 162 3.74 -14.47 -8.65
C SER A 162 3.47 -14.32 -10.16
N GLU A 163 2.87 -15.35 -10.79
CA GLU A 163 2.53 -15.29 -12.22
C GLU A 163 1.48 -14.23 -12.53
N THR A 164 0.51 -14.04 -11.62
CA THR A 164 -0.53 -13.02 -11.79
C THR A 164 0.04 -11.60 -11.71
N TYR A 165 0.96 -11.33 -10.80
CA TYR A 165 1.61 -10.03 -10.70
C TYR A 165 2.31 -9.67 -12.01
N GLN A 166 3.14 -10.57 -12.53
CA GLN A 166 3.85 -10.37 -13.79
C GLN A 166 2.89 -10.20 -14.97
N ARG A 167 1.84 -11.03 -15.03
CA ARG A 167 0.84 -10.95 -16.11
C ARG A 167 0.06 -9.64 -16.05
N THR A 168 -0.39 -9.23 -14.87
CA THR A 168 -1.14 -7.97 -14.69
C THR A 168 -0.30 -6.74 -15.03
N ASP A 169 1.02 -6.76 -14.76
CA ASP A 169 1.93 -5.70 -15.19
C ASP A 169 2.04 -5.63 -16.72
N MET A 170 2.17 -6.77 -17.39
CA MET A 170 2.19 -6.83 -18.86
C MET A 170 0.87 -6.30 -19.44
N ASP A 171 -0.27 -6.73 -18.91
CA ASP A 171 -1.59 -6.31 -19.38
C ASP A 171 -1.79 -4.79 -19.21
N PHE A 172 -1.32 -4.22 -18.09
CA PHE A 172 -1.31 -2.77 -17.89
C PHE A 172 -0.44 -2.06 -18.92
N LEU A 173 0.80 -2.50 -19.09
CA LEU A 173 1.74 -1.90 -20.06
C LEU A 173 1.19 -1.99 -21.50
N ASP A 174 0.54 -3.07 -21.87
CA ASP A 174 -0.08 -3.23 -23.19
C ASP A 174 -1.28 -2.29 -23.37
N SER A 175 -2.13 -2.12 -22.34
CA SER A 175 -3.25 -1.19 -22.36
C SER A 175 -2.81 0.28 -22.55
N GLU A 176 -1.62 0.62 -22.06
CA GLU A 176 -1.03 1.96 -22.13
C GLU A 176 -0.05 2.14 -23.30
N SER A 177 0.02 1.21 -24.24
CA SER A 177 1.00 1.21 -25.34
C SER A 177 0.96 2.46 -26.23
N ASN A 178 -0.21 3.08 -26.35
CA ASN A 178 -0.44 4.25 -27.18
C ASN A 178 -0.37 5.59 -26.40
N THR A 179 0.10 5.58 -25.17
CA THR A 179 0.23 6.79 -24.34
C THR A 179 1.68 7.17 -24.13
N TYR A 180 1.93 8.46 -23.88
CA TYR A 180 3.26 8.96 -23.50
C TYR A 180 3.44 8.99 -21.97
N ARG A 181 2.51 8.41 -21.21
CA ARG A 181 2.55 8.38 -19.75
C ARG A 181 3.44 7.23 -19.27
N ASP A 182 4.01 7.39 -18.10
CA ASP A 182 4.89 6.42 -17.45
C ASP A 182 4.46 6.20 -15.98
N ASP A 183 3.14 6.15 -15.78
CA ASP A 183 2.54 5.89 -14.47
C ASP A 183 3.02 4.53 -13.93
N GLY A 184 3.17 4.45 -12.62
CA GLY A 184 3.49 3.20 -11.94
C GLY A 184 2.75 3.09 -10.61
N SER A 185 2.85 1.92 -9.98
CA SER A 185 2.26 1.68 -8.65
C SER A 185 3.01 0.61 -7.89
N THR A 186 3.06 0.74 -6.57
CA THR A 186 3.34 -0.39 -5.69
C THR A 186 2.17 -1.37 -5.72
N ALA A 187 2.37 -2.58 -5.21
CA ALA A 187 1.30 -3.51 -4.85
C ALA A 187 1.71 -4.30 -3.60
N SER A 188 1.16 -3.93 -2.46
CA SER A 188 1.25 -4.71 -1.22
C SER A 188 -0.09 -5.41 -0.99
N ALA A 189 -0.12 -6.73 -1.14
CA ALA A 189 -1.33 -7.53 -1.00
C ALA A 189 -1.19 -8.62 0.06
N ALA A 190 -2.24 -8.80 0.85
CA ALA A 190 -2.39 -9.91 1.77
C ALA A 190 -3.55 -10.80 1.30
N VAL A 191 -3.25 -12.07 1.04
CA VAL A 191 -4.18 -13.08 0.53
C VAL A 191 -4.36 -14.14 1.60
N LEU A 192 -5.55 -14.21 2.16
CA LEU A 192 -5.92 -15.22 3.16
C LEU A 192 -6.67 -16.36 2.49
N VAL A 193 -6.14 -17.58 2.60
CA VAL A 193 -6.77 -18.81 2.10
C VAL A 193 -6.87 -19.81 3.24
N GLY A 194 -8.07 -20.00 3.77
CA GLY A 194 -8.30 -20.83 4.96
C GLY A 194 -7.56 -20.28 6.18
N ASN A 195 -6.49 -20.95 6.63
CA ASN A 195 -5.68 -20.61 7.82
C ASN A 195 -4.28 -20.08 7.43
N ARG A 196 -4.06 -19.75 6.15
CA ARG A 196 -2.77 -19.26 5.66
C ARG A 196 -2.89 -17.87 5.09
N LEU A 197 -2.03 -16.98 5.56
CA LEU A 197 -1.87 -15.62 5.09
C LEU A 197 -0.63 -15.54 4.21
N TYR A 198 -0.82 -15.12 2.96
CA TYR A 198 0.26 -14.83 2.02
C TYR A 198 0.36 -13.32 1.86
N VAL A 199 1.52 -12.75 2.13
CA VAL A 199 1.81 -11.34 1.88
C VAL A 199 2.73 -11.25 0.69
N ALA A 200 2.26 -10.59 -0.37
CA ALA A 200 3.00 -10.35 -1.60
C ALA A 200 3.27 -8.86 -1.75
N ASN A 201 4.53 -8.48 -1.90
CA ASN A 201 4.93 -7.08 -1.94
C ASN A 201 5.76 -6.74 -3.18
N VAL A 202 5.39 -5.64 -3.83
CA VAL A 202 6.12 -4.94 -4.89
C VAL A 202 6.11 -3.45 -4.53
N GLY A 203 7.29 -2.86 -4.32
CA GLY A 203 7.43 -1.45 -3.94
C GLY A 203 7.72 -1.25 -2.46
N ASP A 204 7.40 -0.09 -1.94
CA ASP A 204 7.73 0.38 -0.59
C ASP A 204 6.51 0.66 0.31
N SER A 205 5.31 0.27 -0.14
CA SER A 205 4.21 -0.06 0.77
C SER A 205 4.60 -1.28 1.62
N ARG A 206 4.03 -1.42 2.82
CA ARG A 206 4.49 -2.46 3.75
C ARG A 206 3.33 -3.13 4.49
N ALA A 207 3.55 -4.40 4.83
CA ALA A 207 2.68 -5.23 5.66
C ALA A 207 3.39 -5.60 6.97
N VAL A 208 2.72 -5.35 8.10
CA VAL A 208 3.22 -5.65 9.46
C VAL A 208 2.14 -6.36 10.24
N ILE A 209 2.48 -7.44 10.92
CA ILE A 209 1.57 -8.14 11.84
C ILE A 209 1.89 -7.84 13.30
N SER A 210 0.87 -7.95 14.16
CA SER A 210 1.05 -8.13 15.61
C SER A 210 1.02 -9.62 15.92
N LYS A 211 2.13 -10.14 16.45
CA LYS A 211 2.22 -11.51 16.93
C LYS A 211 2.70 -11.52 18.37
N ALA A 212 1.88 -12.05 19.29
CA ALA A 212 2.13 -12.00 20.72
C ALA A 212 2.52 -10.60 21.23
N GLY A 213 1.84 -9.57 20.73
CA GLY A 213 2.06 -8.17 21.08
C GLY A 213 3.28 -7.50 20.43
N LYS A 214 4.02 -8.20 19.59
CA LYS A 214 5.21 -7.67 18.90
C LYS A 214 4.92 -7.38 17.44
N ALA A 215 5.50 -6.29 16.92
CA ALA A 215 5.46 -5.98 15.50
C ALA A 215 6.44 -6.88 14.72
N VAL A 216 5.93 -7.55 13.69
CA VAL A 216 6.72 -8.37 12.78
C VAL A 216 6.40 -7.95 11.35
N ALA A 217 7.39 -7.44 10.62
CA ALA A 217 7.22 -7.11 9.20
C ALA A 217 7.12 -8.40 8.38
N LEU A 218 6.10 -8.49 7.53
CA LEU A 218 5.92 -9.56 6.54
C LEU A 218 6.32 -9.12 5.13
N SER A 219 6.83 -7.92 4.97
CA SER A 219 7.44 -7.45 3.72
C SER A 219 8.63 -6.56 4.04
N GLU A 220 9.57 -6.49 3.12
CA GLU A 220 10.69 -5.55 3.14
C GLU A 220 10.57 -4.60 1.97
N ASP A 221 10.76 -3.31 2.22
CA ASP A 221 10.61 -2.27 1.22
C ASP A 221 11.61 -2.45 0.07
N HIS A 222 11.13 -2.35 -1.15
CA HIS A 222 11.97 -2.41 -2.34
C HIS A 222 12.63 -1.05 -2.62
N LYS A 223 13.59 -0.66 -1.76
CA LYS A 223 14.37 0.57 -1.97
C LYS A 223 15.56 0.30 -2.88
N PRO A 224 15.93 1.23 -3.80
CA PRO A 224 17.01 1.03 -4.77
C PRO A 224 18.38 0.74 -4.16
N ASN A 225 18.63 1.17 -2.92
CA ASN A 225 19.88 0.96 -2.20
C ASN A 225 19.89 -0.32 -1.35
N ARG A 226 18.80 -1.09 -1.28
CA ARG A 226 18.81 -2.45 -0.70
C ARG A 226 19.82 -3.27 -1.49
N SER A 227 20.72 -3.96 -0.81
CA SER A 227 21.95 -4.50 -1.40
C SER A 227 21.70 -5.49 -2.54
N ASP A 228 20.69 -6.33 -2.44
CA ASP A 228 20.26 -7.29 -3.45
C ASP A 228 19.60 -6.59 -4.65
N GLU A 229 18.69 -5.64 -4.40
CA GLU A 229 18.01 -4.86 -5.43
C GLU A 229 18.99 -4.00 -6.23
N ARG A 230 19.91 -3.33 -5.53
CA ARG A 230 20.98 -2.55 -6.18
C ARG A 230 21.81 -3.43 -7.10
N LYS A 231 22.25 -4.61 -6.61
CA LYS A 231 23.02 -5.57 -7.41
C LYS A 231 22.23 -6.07 -8.63
N ARG A 232 20.92 -6.34 -8.45
CA ARG A 232 20.03 -6.75 -9.55
C ARG A 232 19.95 -5.68 -10.64
N ILE A 233 19.74 -4.42 -10.25
CA ILE A 233 19.65 -3.26 -11.15
C ILE A 233 20.96 -3.03 -11.89
N GLU A 234 22.09 -3.02 -11.17
CA GLU A 234 23.42 -2.81 -11.74
C GLU A 234 23.81 -3.95 -12.69
N ASN A 235 23.49 -5.21 -12.36
CA ASN A 235 23.71 -6.36 -13.25
C ASN A 235 22.87 -6.28 -14.55
N ALA A 236 21.70 -5.69 -14.48
CA ALA A 236 20.87 -5.42 -15.66
C ALA A 236 21.36 -4.21 -16.50
N GLY A 237 22.46 -3.57 -16.10
CA GLY A 237 23.03 -2.39 -16.75
C GLY A 237 22.39 -1.06 -16.32
N GLY A 238 21.59 -1.06 -15.26
CA GLY A 238 21.01 0.14 -14.65
C GLY A 238 21.98 0.83 -13.68
N VAL A 239 21.57 1.99 -13.19
CA VAL A 239 22.35 2.79 -12.25
C VAL A 239 21.46 3.14 -11.05
N VAL A 240 22.00 3.00 -9.85
CA VAL A 240 21.39 3.50 -8.61
C VAL A 240 22.17 4.69 -8.12
N MET A 241 21.51 5.84 -8.00
CA MET A 241 22.17 7.09 -7.62
C MET A 241 21.35 7.85 -6.56
N TRP A 242 22.05 8.72 -5.84
CA TRP A 242 21.45 9.61 -4.87
C TRP A 242 20.97 10.91 -5.54
N ALA A 243 19.68 11.21 -5.43
CA ALA A 243 19.07 12.46 -5.88
C ALA A 243 18.00 12.92 -4.87
N GLY A 244 18.46 13.33 -3.68
CA GLY A 244 17.59 13.61 -2.53
C GLY A 244 17.12 12.35 -1.77
N THR A 245 16.99 11.25 -2.48
CA THR A 245 16.87 9.87 -2.00
C THR A 245 17.57 8.95 -3.01
N TRP A 246 17.70 7.64 -2.70
CA TRP A 246 18.23 6.66 -3.64
C TRP A 246 17.22 6.37 -4.75
N ARG A 247 17.68 6.44 -6.02
CA ARG A 247 16.81 6.29 -7.19
C ARG A 247 17.42 5.42 -8.28
N VAL A 248 16.56 4.66 -8.95
CA VAL A 248 16.88 3.95 -10.19
C VAL A 248 16.94 4.96 -11.33
N GLY A 249 18.09 5.05 -12.02
CA GLY A 249 18.31 6.00 -13.11
C GLY A 249 18.17 7.47 -12.70
N GLY A 250 18.23 7.80 -11.40
CA GLY A 250 17.97 9.14 -10.89
C GLY A 250 16.49 9.56 -10.89
N VAL A 251 15.56 8.66 -11.26
CA VAL A 251 14.13 8.94 -11.44
C VAL A 251 13.29 8.32 -10.33
N LEU A 252 13.25 7.00 -10.22
CA LEU A 252 12.30 6.29 -9.35
C LEU A 252 12.93 5.91 -8.01
N ALA A 253 12.26 6.24 -6.90
CA ALA A 253 12.72 6.01 -5.53
C ALA A 253 12.48 4.58 -5.01
N MET A 254 11.90 3.69 -5.82
CA MET A 254 11.70 2.27 -5.53
C MET A 254 12.35 1.40 -6.60
N SER A 255 12.69 0.15 -6.26
CA SER A 255 13.37 -0.80 -7.16
C SER A 255 12.44 -1.78 -7.84
N ARG A 256 11.21 -1.93 -7.34
CA ARG A 256 10.14 -2.72 -7.95
C ARG A 256 8.85 -1.92 -7.99
N ALA A 257 8.12 -2.02 -9.10
CA ALA A 257 6.81 -1.39 -9.32
C ALA A 257 6.10 -2.03 -10.51
N PHE A 258 4.80 -1.90 -10.57
CA PHE A 258 3.99 -2.05 -11.78
C PHE A 258 4.14 -0.81 -12.66
N GLY A 259 3.94 -0.94 -13.95
CA GLY A 259 4.08 0.17 -14.89
C GLY A 259 5.52 0.59 -15.11
N ASN A 260 5.79 1.89 -15.11
CA ASN A 260 7.13 2.47 -15.32
C ASN A 260 7.84 1.90 -16.56
N ARG A 261 7.18 1.97 -17.69
CA ARG A 261 7.64 1.41 -18.99
C ARG A 261 9.08 1.77 -19.31
N LEU A 262 9.47 3.02 -19.06
CA LEU A 262 10.80 3.50 -19.38
C LEU A 262 11.90 2.86 -18.52
N LEU A 263 11.55 2.37 -17.34
CA LEU A 263 12.46 1.73 -16.41
C LEU A 263 12.25 0.22 -16.27
N LYS A 264 11.33 -0.39 -17.04
CA LYS A 264 10.89 -1.79 -16.86
C LYS A 264 12.03 -2.81 -16.95
N GLN A 265 13.11 -2.51 -17.63
CA GLN A 265 14.32 -3.35 -17.66
C GLN A 265 14.97 -3.47 -16.26
N PHE A 266 14.77 -2.49 -15.37
CA PHE A 266 15.40 -2.40 -14.06
C PHE A 266 14.38 -2.50 -12.91
N VAL A 267 13.16 -2.01 -13.14
CA VAL A 267 12.07 -1.95 -12.18
C VAL A 267 11.05 -3.03 -12.55
N VAL A 268 11.03 -4.11 -11.79
CA VAL A 268 10.23 -5.31 -12.07
C VAL A 268 8.99 -5.39 -11.19
N ALA A 269 7.95 -6.08 -11.66
CA ALA A 269 6.72 -6.35 -10.91
C ALA A 269 6.70 -7.78 -10.32
N GLU A 270 7.87 -8.31 -9.98
CA GLU A 270 8.01 -9.62 -9.34
C GLU A 270 7.87 -9.47 -7.81
N PRO A 271 6.86 -10.10 -7.18
CA PRO A 271 6.62 -9.91 -5.75
C PRO A 271 7.59 -10.74 -4.90
N GLU A 272 8.01 -10.19 -3.76
CA GLU A 272 8.47 -11.00 -2.63
C GLU A 272 7.25 -11.50 -1.86
N ILE A 273 7.22 -12.82 -1.58
CA ILE A 273 6.05 -13.46 -0.95
C ILE A 273 6.46 -14.12 0.35
N GLN A 274 5.87 -13.64 1.46
CA GLN A 274 5.96 -14.27 2.77
C GLN A 274 4.67 -15.03 3.08
N GLU A 275 4.82 -16.16 3.79
CA GLU A 275 3.69 -16.98 4.23
C GLU A 275 3.67 -17.05 5.76
N GLN A 276 2.51 -16.78 6.34
CA GLN A 276 2.28 -16.81 7.78
C GLN A 276 1.07 -17.69 8.07
N GLU A 277 1.22 -18.64 8.98
CA GLU A 277 0.10 -19.38 9.53
C GLU A 277 -0.66 -18.52 10.54
N ILE A 278 -2.00 -18.59 10.50
CA ILE A 278 -2.86 -17.92 11.47
C ILE A 278 -2.97 -18.83 12.69
N ASP A 279 -2.20 -18.50 13.70
CA ASP A 279 -2.17 -19.15 15.01
C ASP A 279 -2.78 -18.23 16.09
N ASP A 280 -2.95 -18.75 17.30
CA ASP A 280 -3.56 -18.03 18.43
C ASP A 280 -2.75 -16.77 18.86
N GLU A 281 -1.51 -16.61 18.39
CA GLU A 281 -0.65 -15.46 18.69
C GLU A 281 -0.79 -14.32 17.67
N LEU A 282 -1.35 -14.60 16.47
CA LEU A 282 -1.55 -13.60 15.43
C LEU A 282 -2.78 -12.74 15.75
N GLU A 283 -2.56 -11.49 16.13
CA GLU A 283 -3.62 -10.60 16.61
C GLU A 283 -4.22 -9.74 15.50
N LEU A 284 -3.36 -9.11 14.71
CA LEU A 284 -3.77 -8.21 13.62
C LEU A 284 -2.71 -8.09 12.53
N LEU A 285 -3.14 -7.58 11.37
CA LEU A 285 -2.32 -7.17 10.25
C LEU A 285 -2.58 -5.70 9.95
N VAL A 286 -1.52 -4.94 9.68
CA VAL A 286 -1.56 -3.58 9.14
C VAL A 286 -0.91 -3.60 7.76
N LEU A 287 -1.66 -3.23 6.72
CA LEU A 287 -1.11 -2.86 5.42
C LEU A 287 -1.20 -1.34 5.29
N ALA A 288 -0.15 -0.70 4.77
CA ALA A 288 -0.21 0.74 4.49
C ALA A 288 0.74 1.16 3.37
N SER A 289 0.42 2.29 2.71
CA SER A 289 1.34 3.01 1.83
C SER A 289 2.45 3.69 2.63
N ASP A 290 3.49 4.16 1.94
CA ASP A 290 4.64 4.82 2.57
C ASP A 290 4.26 6.12 3.30
N GLY A 291 3.12 6.72 2.95
CA GLY A 291 2.55 7.85 3.69
C GLY A 291 2.32 7.58 5.19
N LEU A 292 2.14 6.32 5.59
CA LEU A 292 2.20 5.89 6.99
C LEU A 292 3.64 5.61 7.43
N TRP A 293 4.34 4.74 6.69
CA TRP A 293 5.58 4.12 7.16
C TRP A 293 6.77 5.06 7.24
N ASP A 294 6.76 6.15 6.47
CA ASP A 294 7.80 7.19 6.53
C ASP A 294 7.84 7.96 7.85
N VAL A 295 6.71 7.97 8.60
CA VAL A 295 6.58 8.76 9.83
C VAL A 295 6.09 7.96 11.05
N VAL A 296 5.68 6.72 10.86
CA VAL A 296 5.21 5.83 11.95
C VAL A 296 5.98 4.51 11.91
N PRO A 297 6.84 4.23 12.90
CA PRO A 297 7.53 2.95 13.04
C PRO A 297 6.57 1.77 13.20
N ASN A 298 7.00 0.56 12.83
CA ASN A 298 6.19 -0.66 12.88
C ASN A 298 5.59 -0.90 14.27
N GLU A 299 6.40 -0.73 15.32
CA GLU A 299 6.01 -0.93 16.72
C GLU A 299 4.93 0.06 17.16
N ASP A 300 5.05 1.32 16.73
CA ASP A 300 4.05 2.36 17.02
C ASP A 300 2.74 2.04 16.29
N ALA A 301 2.81 1.64 15.02
CA ALA A 301 1.63 1.30 14.23
C ALA A 301 0.85 0.13 14.84
N VAL A 302 1.54 -0.95 15.20
CA VAL A 302 0.94 -2.10 15.88
C VAL A 302 0.35 -1.71 17.23
N SER A 303 1.10 -0.95 18.06
CA SER A 303 0.61 -0.49 19.35
C SER A 303 -0.66 0.35 19.22
N LEU A 304 -0.69 1.30 18.28
CA LEU A 304 -1.86 2.14 18.01
C LEU A 304 -3.06 1.31 17.52
N ALA A 305 -2.85 0.37 16.60
CA ALA A 305 -3.92 -0.47 16.07
C ALA A 305 -4.51 -1.42 17.13
N ARG A 306 -3.71 -1.86 18.11
CA ARG A 306 -4.17 -2.70 19.20
C ARG A 306 -5.03 -1.96 20.22
N THR A 307 -4.84 -0.63 20.39
CA THR A 307 -5.62 0.16 21.38
C THR A 307 -7.06 0.40 20.96
N GLU A 308 -7.36 0.32 19.68
CA GLU A 308 -8.73 0.50 19.17
C GLU A 308 -9.43 -0.86 19.11
N GLU A 309 -10.68 -0.93 19.51
CA GLU A 309 -11.47 -2.17 19.46
C GLU A 309 -11.88 -2.49 18.02
N GLU A 310 -12.40 -1.50 17.31
CA GLU A 310 -12.86 -1.65 15.94
C GLU A 310 -11.73 -1.39 14.92
N PRO A 311 -11.61 -2.19 13.86
CA PRO A 311 -10.51 -2.07 12.90
C PRO A 311 -10.58 -0.81 12.04
N ASP A 312 -11.76 -0.26 11.78
CA ASP A 312 -11.92 1.01 11.07
C ASP A 312 -11.46 2.20 11.93
N ALA A 313 -11.73 2.18 13.24
CA ALA A 313 -11.17 3.16 14.18
C ALA A 313 -9.64 3.03 14.25
N ALA A 314 -9.09 1.82 14.21
CA ALA A 314 -7.66 1.59 14.17
C ALA A 314 -7.02 2.15 12.88
N ALA A 315 -7.59 1.88 11.71
CA ALA A 315 -7.10 2.40 10.44
C ALA A 315 -7.16 3.94 10.39
N LEU A 316 -8.25 4.53 10.88
CA LEU A 316 -8.39 5.98 10.99
C LEU A 316 -7.33 6.57 11.94
N LYS A 317 -7.10 5.93 13.09
CA LYS A 317 -6.10 6.37 14.06
C LYS A 317 -4.69 6.39 13.49
N LEU A 318 -4.35 5.38 12.68
CA LEU A 318 -3.07 5.32 11.99
C LEU A 318 -2.92 6.46 10.99
N ALA A 319 -3.93 6.71 10.16
CA ALA A 319 -3.91 7.81 9.20
C ALA A 319 -3.83 9.20 9.88
N GLU A 320 -4.60 9.42 10.97
CA GLU A 320 -4.52 10.63 11.79
C GLU A 320 -3.12 10.83 12.40
N THR A 321 -2.52 9.74 12.89
CA THR A 321 -1.18 9.78 13.47
C THR A 321 -0.13 10.13 12.42
N ALA A 322 -0.18 9.50 11.25
CA ALA A 322 0.74 9.81 10.15
C ALA A 322 0.62 11.27 9.72
N PHE A 323 -0.60 11.76 9.52
CA PHE A 323 -0.83 13.17 9.16
C PHE A 323 -0.30 14.13 10.23
N SER A 324 -0.55 13.85 11.52
CA SER A 324 -0.10 14.68 12.63
C SER A 324 1.42 14.66 12.83
N ARG A 325 2.09 13.55 12.46
CA ARG A 325 3.55 13.43 12.44
C ARG A 325 4.19 14.07 11.22
N GLY A 326 3.39 14.67 10.35
CA GLY A 326 3.88 15.51 9.27
C GLY A 326 4.01 14.78 7.91
N SER A 327 3.41 13.59 7.75
CA SER A 327 3.37 12.93 6.44
C SER A 327 3.03 13.91 5.33
N ALA A 328 3.79 13.86 4.25
CA ALA A 328 3.62 14.73 3.08
C ALA A 328 2.90 14.03 1.94
N ASP A 329 2.50 12.76 2.13
CA ASP A 329 1.96 11.90 1.09
C ASP A 329 0.46 11.61 1.23
N ASN A 330 -0.06 10.82 0.26
CA ASN A 330 -1.29 10.08 0.41
C ASN A 330 -1.09 9.05 1.55
N ILE A 331 -2.12 8.79 2.33
CA ILE A 331 -2.03 7.90 3.50
C ILE A 331 -3.16 6.89 3.40
N THR A 332 -2.83 5.66 3.09
CA THR A 332 -3.80 4.57 3.01
C THR A 332 -3.41 3.45 3.96
N CYS A 333 -4.35 3.05 4.82
CA CYS A 333 -4.16 2.03 5.85
C CYS A 333 -5.31 1.02 5.81
N ILE A 334 -4.98 -0.26 5.87
CA ILE A 334 -5.91 -1.37 6.11
C ILE A 334 -5.49 -2.06 7.41
N VAL A 335 -6.43 -2.28 8.32
CA VAL A 335 -6.23 -3.05 9.54
C VAL A 335 -7.15 -4.26 9.52
N VAL A 336 -6.58 -5.44 9.66
CA VAL A 336 -7.32 -6.70 9.76
C VAL A 336 -7.09 -7.28 11.15
N LYS A 337 -8.15 -7.57 11.89
CA LYS A 337 -8.08 -8.21 13.20
C LYS A 337 -8.52 -9.67 13.12
N PHE A 338 -7.74 -10.54 13.74
CA PHE A 338 -8.01 -11.97 13.84
C PHE A 338 -8.62 -12.27 15.21
N HIS A 339 -9.81 -12.86 15.22
CA HIS A 339 -10.54 -13.22 16.44
C HIS A 339 -10.46 -14.72 16.65
N HIS A 340 -9.62 -15.12 17.61
CA HIS A 340 -9.52 -16.53 18.03
C HIS A 340 -10.68 -16.83 18.96
N GLY A 341 -11.50 -17.84 18.61
CA GLY A 341 -12.63 -18.25 19.45
C GLY A 341 -12.14 -18.61 20.87
N GLN A 342 -12.79 -18.08 21.89
CA GLN A 342 -12.53 -18.52 23.26
C GLN A 342 -12.65 -20.05 23.29
N LYS A 343 -11.58 -20.78 23.61
CA LYS A 343 -11.64 -22.17 23.98
C LYS A 343 -12.64 -22.23 25.12
N LYS A 344 -13.81 -22.86 24.90
CA LYS A 344 -14.68 -23.25 26.01
C LYS A 344 -13.81 -24.07 26.96
N THR A 345 -13.44 -23.49 28.08
CA THR A 345 -12.96 -24.26 29.22
C THR A 345 -14.16 -25.09 29.65
N ASP A 346 -14.20 -26.36 29.25
CA ASP A 346 -15.04 -27.34 29.86
C ASP A 346 -14.60 -27.38 31.33
N SER A 347 -15.32 -26.60 32.16
CA SER A 347 -15.30 -26.79 33.60
C SER A 347 -15.97 -28.12 33.84
N ALA A 348 -15.17 -29.20 33.92
CA ALA A 348 -15.55 -30.43 34.49
C ALA A 348 -15.95 -30.13 35.95
N GLN A 349 -17.27 -30.05 36.17
CA GLN A 349 -17.83 -30.22 37.50
C GLN A 349 -17.79 -31.72 37.77
N GLY A 350 -16.83 -32.13 38.61
CA GLY A 350 -16.83 -33.37 39.32
C GLY A 350 -17.64 -33.23 40.64
#